data_ca4403a2646f461b07ffec3708bcb98d
#
_entry.id   ca4403a2646f461b07ffec3708bcb98d
#
_cell.length_a   1.000
_cell.length_b   1.000
_cell.length_c   1.000
_cell.angle_alpha   90.00
_cell.angle_beta   90.00
_cell.angle_gamma   90.00
#
_symmetry.space_group_name_H-M   'P 1'
#
loop_
_entity.id
_entity.type
_entity.pdbx_description
1 polymer ?
#
loop_
_entity_poly.entity_id
_entity_poly.type
_entity_poly.pdbx_seq_one_letter_code
_entity_poly.pdbx_strand_id
1 'polypeptide(L)'
;MPTDPALSDPAASPRNVGPIASPRHASSTASADRVGPDSDSPDHVGPSPAPDRPHTRATPWGEARAVAARAGRTVPPRTVRLPLDQTLGHVLAEPLAALTDLPPFDTSAMDGWAVAGPGPWAIRDDEGILAGHATPTPIPDGDAIRIATGARIPADVTAVIRSEHAYADRAKGLLHPRRQVNPGQDIRPRGQECRSGEQLLPAGTLVTPAVLGLAAAAGYDELPTRPRPRVDVLVLGDELLTAGLPHDGLIRDALGPMIGPWLRALGAEVSAPRRLGDDAEALQQAVTGSDADLIVTTGGTAAGPVDHVHPVLARIGAELLVDGVAVRPGHPMLLARLAGGGPYLVGLPGNPLAAVSGLLTLAEPLLGGLAGRTPEDAYRVAVRDDVHGHPHDTRLVPVVHRAAGTHGPATGPASSPGSATRRDSKGTGGGADHVVPLHYNGPAMLRGVAAADGLAVVEPGGVRSGTEVEILDLPWAPATPWTEGCFT
;
A
#
# COMPACT_ATOMS: atom_id res chain seq x y z
N MET A 1 33.16 34.76 20.97
CA MET A 1 33.79 35.92 20.33
C MET A 1 35.17 35.55 19.81
N PRO A 2 35.67 36.03 18.71
CA PRO A 2 35.06 36.73 17.57
C PRO A 2 35.28 35.94 16.25
N THR A 3 34.87 36.23 15.05
CA THR A 3 34.39 37.39 14.30
C THR A 3 33.92 36.90 12.93
N ASP A 4 32.84 37.47 12.49
CA ASP A 4 32.39 37.50 11.09
C ASP A 4 33.25 38.48 10.27
N PRO A 5 33.41 38.34 8.95
CA PRO A 5 32.89 39.35 8.07
C PRO A 5 32.27 38.81 6.76
N ALA A 6 31.05 39.23 6.43
CA ALA A 6 30.66 40.33 5.59
C ALA A 6 30.75 40.09 4.04
N LEU A 7 29.53 40.00 3.42
CA LEU A 7 28.99 40.71 2.25
C LEU A 7 29.85 41.00 1.01
N SER A 8 29.39 40.49 -0.15
CA SER A 8 29.20 41.35 -1.33
C SER A 8 28.38 40.64 -2.43
N ASP A 9 27.22 41.22 -2.71
CA ASP A 9 26.45 41.11 -3.95
C ASP A 9 27.07 42.03 -5.02
N PRO A 10 26.99 41.75 -6.31
CA PRO A 10 26.20 42.68 -7.09
C PRO A 10 25.31 42.09 -8.19
N ALA A 11 24.18 42.73 -8.33
CA ALA A 11 23.17 42.65 -9.35
C ALA A 11 23.68 42.81 -10.80
N ALA A 12 23.02 42.11 -11.74
CA ALA A 12 22.92 42.49 -13.13
C ALA A 12 21.55 42.10 -13.70
N SER A 13 20.83 43.11 -14.08
CA SER A 13 19.50 43.10 -14.72
C SER A 13 19.52 42.61 -16.19
N PRO A 14 18.36 42.28 -16.74
CA PRO A 14 18.20 41.47 -17.96
C PRO A 14 18.22 42.32 -19.24
N ARG A 15 18.77 41.77 -20.30
CA ARG A 15 18.62 42.30 -21.65
C ARG A 15 17.43 41.68 -22.37
N ASN A 16 16.57 42.57 -22.80
CA ASN A 16 15.42 42.43 -23.67
C ASN A 16 15.86 42.05 -25.11
N VAL A 17 15.31 40.97 -25.67
CA VAL A 17 15.40 40.68 -27.11
C VAL A 17 14.00 40.32 -27.62
N GLY A 18 13.52 41.12 -28.57
CA GLY A 18 12.18 41.07 -29.15
C GLY A 18 11.96 39.89 -30.13
N PRO A 19 10.76 39.83 -30.75
CA PRO A 19 10.22 38.60 -31.33
C PRO A 19 10.71 38.36 -32.75
N ILE A 20 11.07 37.11 -33.08
CA ILE A 20 11.36 36.66 -34.45
C ILE A 20 10.12 35.90 -34.99
N ALA A 21 9.77 36.31 -36.22
CA ALA A 21 8.59 35.94 -36.98
C ALA A 21 8.54 34.48 -37.45
N SER A 22 7.32 33.94 -37.54
CA SER A 22 6.98 32.68 -38.19
C SER A 22 7.14 32.73 -39.72
N PRO A 23 7.57 31.64 -40.37
CA PRO A 23 7.35 31.48 -41.81
C PRO A 23 6.08 30.69 -42.12
N ARG A 24 5.41 31.17 -43.15
CA ARG A 24 4.12 30.71 -43.68
C ARG A 24 4.24 29.40 -44.47
N HIS A 25 3.16 28.65 -44.49
CA HIS A 25 2.86 27.53 -45.37
C HIS A 25 3.05 27.87 -46.86
N ALA A 26 3.62 26.91 -47.59
CA ALA A 26 3.45 26.77 -49.01
C ALA A 26 2.95 25.39 -49.36
N SER A 27 1.74 25.32 -49.86
CA SER A 27 1.10 24.17 -50.50
C SER A 27 1.65 24.00 -51.91
N SER A 28 2.00 22.76 -52.29
CA SER A 28 2.21 22.39 -53.69
C SER A 28 1.50 21.08 -54.00
N THR A 29 0.50 21.21 -54.85
CA THR A 29 -0.20 20.13 -55.58
C THR A 29 0.55 19.80 -56.82
N ALA A 30 0.77 18.51 -57.13
CA ALA A 30 0.99 17.99 -58.49
C ALA A 30 0.72 16.48 -58.51
N SER A 31 -0.18 16.14 -59.20
CA SER A 31 -0.66 15.36 -60.35
C SER A 31 0.04 14.04 -60.60
N ALA A 32 -0.84 13.06 -60.82
CA ALA A 32 -0.54 11.71 -61.28
C ALA A 32 -0.04 11.67 -62.75
N ASP A 33 0.88 10.75 -63.02
CA ASP A 33 0.92 10.14 -64.35
C ASP A 33 1.34 8.63 -64.26
N ARG A 34 0.63 7.83 -65.04
CA ARG A 34 0.81 6.37 -65.22
C ARG A 34 1.86 6.11 -66.29
N VAL A 35 2.73 5.12 -66.12
CA VAL A 35 3.22 4.24 -67.18
C VAL A 35 3.63 2.89 -66.58
N GLY A 36 3.12 1.80 -67.12
CA GLY A 36 3.52 0.40 -66.81
C GLY A 36 4.53 -0.09 -67.90
N PRO A 37 4.66 -1.41 -68.11
CA PRO A 37 5.60 -2.28 -67.40
C PRO A 37 6.77 -2.70 -68.28
N ASP A 38 7.84 -3.27 -67.72
CA ASP A 38 8.54 -4.45 -68.25
C ASP A 38 9.86 -4.80 -67.50
N SER A 39 10.06 -6.09 -67.44
CA SER A 39 11.30 -6.88 -67.52
C SER A 39 12.06 -7.26 -66.28
N ASP A 40 11.93 -8.54 -65.96
CA ASP A 40 12.96 -9.53 -65.56
C ASP A 40 14.27 -9.05 -64.92
N SER A 41 14.47 -9.56 -63.70
CA SER A 41 15.80 -10.04 -63.24
C SER A 41 15.69 -10.81 -61.91
N PRO A 42 16.66 -11.66 -61.54
CA PRO A 42 16.38 -12.95 -60.91
C PRO A 42 16.49 -12.96 -59.38
N ASP A 43 15.87 -13.96 -58.81
CA ASP A 43 16.02 -14.59 -57.50
C ASP A 43 17.02 -13.99 -56.51
N HIS A 44 16.50 -13.15 -55.60
CA HIS A 44 17.06 -12.98 -54.28
C HIS A 44 16.22 -13.85 -53.34
N VAL A 45 16.76 -15.04 -53.04
CA VAL A 45 16.31 -15.85 -51.91
C VAL A 45 16.66 -15.08 -50.61
N GLY A 46 15.69 -14.34 -50.06
CA GLY A 46 15.77 -13.79 -48.74
C GLY A 46 15.88 -14.90 -47.70
N PRO A 47 16.52 -14.67 -46.57
CA PRO A 47 16.62 -15.67 -45.52
C PRO A 47 15.22 -16.10 -45.07
N SER A 48 14.99 -17.41 -45.02
CA SER A 48 13.79 -18.03 -44.49
C SER A 48 13.39 -17.42 -43.17
N PRO A 49 12.11 -17.07 -42.93
CA PRO A 49 11.67 -16.65 -41.63
C PRO A 49 11.98 -17.73 -40.61
N ALA A 50 12.57 -17.35 -39.49
CA ALA A 50 12.81 -18.25 -38.37
C ALA A 50 11.48 -18.93 -37.96
N PRO A 51 11.50 -20.21 -37.54
CA PRO A 51 10.30 -20.95 -37.21
C PRO A 51 9.49 -20.18 -36.17
N ASP A 52 8.22 -19.93 -36.48
CA ASP A 52 7.22 -19.40 -35.56
C ASP A 52 7.30 -20.19 -34.25
N ARG A 53 7.74 -19.52 -33.17
CA ARG A 53 7.57 -20.08 -31.85
C ARG A 53 6.06 -20.27 -31.64
N PRO A 54 5.61 -21.43 -31.12
CA PRO A 54 4.22 -21.60 -30.81
C PRO A 54 3.83 -20.47 -29.89
N HIS A 55 2.85 -19.62 -30.29
CA HIS A 55 2.28 -18.57 -29.47
C HIS A 55 1.72 -19.22 -28.21
N THR A 56 2.49 -19.24 -27.13
CA THR A 56 2.01 -19.67 -25.82
C THR A 56 0.86 -18.74 -25.48
N ARG A 57 -0.33 -19.30 -25.30
CA ARG A 57 -1.52 -18.52 -24.95
C ARG A 57 -1.22 -17.78 -23.65
N ALA A 58 -1.37 -16.46 -23.66
CA ALA A 58 -1.14 -15.62 -22.49
C ALA A 58 -1.91 -16.15 -21.27
N THR A 59 -1.28 -16.15 -20.11
CA THR A 59 -1.87 -16.64 -18.86
C THR A 59 -3.05 -15.75 -18.45
N PRO A 60 -4.22 -16.31 -18.12
CA PRO A 60 -5.32 -15.52 -17.57
C PRO A 60 -4.89 -14.71 -16.34
N TRP A 61 -5.40 -13.48 -16.21
CA TRP A 61 -4.95 -12.55 -15.18
C TRP A 61 -5.02 -13.12 -13.75
N GLY A 62 -6.15 -13.70 -13.35
CA GLY A 62 -6.31 -14.29 -12.01
C GLY A 62 -5.40 -15.50 -11.78
N GLU A 63 -5.13 -16.28 -12.84
CA GLU A 63 -4.19 -17.41 -12.78
C GLU A 63 -2.75 -16.92 -12.59
N ALA A 64 -2.34 -15.86 -13.31
CA ALA A 64 -1.01 -15.26 -13.16
C ALA A 64 -0.77 -14.75 -11.73
N ARG A 65 -1.75 -14.07 -11.10
CA ARG A 65 -1.69 -13.66 -9.70
C ARG A 65 -1.56 -14.88 -8.76
N ALA A 66 -2.35 -15.92 -9.00
CA ALA A 66 -2.29 -17.14 -8.21
C ALA A 66 -0.95 -17.88 -8.34
N VAL A 67 -0.35 -17.92 -9.54
CA VAL A 67 0.99 -18.46 -9.77
C VAL A 67 2.03 -17.67 -8.97
N ALA A 68 2.02 -16.34 -9.06
CA ALA A 68 2.93 -15.47 -8.34
C ALA A 68 2.82 -15.65 -6.81
N ALA A 69 1.60 -15.65 -6.28
CA ALA A 69 1.36 -15.87 -4.86
C ALA A 69 1.83 -17.25 -4.39
N ARG A 70 1.59 -18.30 -5.16
CA ARG A 70 2.10 -19.66 -4.85
C ARG A 70 3.62 -19.71 -4.88
N ALA A 71 4.24 -19.12 -5.90
CA ALA A 71 5.70 -19.08 -6.04
C ALA A 71 6.36 -18.49 -4.80
N GLY A 72 5.88 -17.34 -4.30
CA GLY A 72 6.40 -16.73 -3.08
C GLY A 72 6.28 -17.63 -1.84
N ARG A 73 5.22 -18.42 -1.74
CA ARG A 73 5.00 -19.36 -0.62
C ARG A 73 5.84 -20.63 -0.70
N THR A 74 6.45 -20.96 -1.83
CA THR A 74 7.34 -22.15 -1.93
C THR A 74 8.70 -21.93 -1.28
N VAL A 75 9.10 -20.68 -1.02
CA VAL A 75 10.34 -20.38 -0.30
C VAL A 75 10.15 -20.72 1.18
N PRO A 76 11.04 -21.53 1.78
CA PRO A 76 10.95 -21.84 3.20
C PRO A 76 10.95 -20.56 4.04
N PRO A 77 10.02 -20.40 4.98
CA PRO A 77 9.94 -19.19 5.78
C PRO A 77 11.16 -19.06 6.69
N ARG A 78 11.84 -17.91 6.59
CA ARG A 78 12.88 -17.54 7.56
C ARG A 78 12.21 -16.85 8.74
N THR A 79 12.64 -17.17 9.96
CA THR A 79 12.21 -16.48 11.17
C THR A 79 13.42 -15.82 11.80
N VAL A 80 13.28 -14.55 12.16
CA VAL A 80 14.28 -13.79 12.93
C VAL A 80 13.59 -13.18 14.15
N ARG A 81 14.29 -13.18 15.29
CA ARG A 81 13.85 -12.43 16.46
C ARG A 81 14.49 -11.04 16.42
N LEU A 82 13.68 -10.01 16.50
CA LEU A 82 14.13 -8.63 16.44
C LEU A 82 13.52 -7.84 17.61
N PRO A 83 14.27 -6.88 18.18
CA PRO A 83 13.72 -5.89 19.11
C PRO A 83 12.51 -5.16 18.51
N LEU A 84 11.55 -4.77 19.35
CA LEU A 84 10.29 -4.15 18.90
C LEU A 84 10.51 -2.98 17.95
N ASP A 85 11.47 -2.12 18.22
CA ASP A 85 11.80 -0.94 17.42
C ASP A 85 12.31 -1.25 16.00
N GLN A 86 12.71 -2.50 15.74
CA GLN A 86 13.20 -2.97 14.43
C GLN A 86 12.15 -3.79 13.67
N THR A 87 10.99 -4.06 14.25
CA THR A 87 10.00 -4.98 13.66
C THR A 87 8.92 -4.30 12.83
N LEU A 88 8.85 -2.96 12.83
CA LEU A 88 7.84 -2.23 12.05
C LEU A 88 7.86 -2.60 10.56
N GLY A 89 6.70 -3.00 10.03
CA GLY A 89 6.55 -3.43 8.62
C GLY A 89 7.04 -4.85 8.33
N HIS A 90 7.53 -5.57 9.33
CA HIS A 90 7.75 -7.02 9.24
C HIS A 90 6.41 -7.78 9.39
N VAL A 91 6.46 -9.09 9.24
CA VAL A 91 5.28 -9.95 9.40
C VAL A 91 5.53 -10.89 10.58
N LEU A 92 4.54 -11.08 11.45
CA LEU A 92 4.63 -12.04 12.55
C LEU A 92 4.87 -13.46 12.01
N ALA A 93 5.94 -14.11 12.46
CA ALA A 93 6.24 -15.49 12.08
C ALA A 93 5.40 -16.50 12.86
N GLU A 94 4.97 -16.13 14.05
CA GLU A 94 4.19 -16.92 15.00
C GLU A 94 3.00 -16.10 15.50
N PRO A 95 1.92 -16.75 16.01
CA PRO A 95 0.84 -16.03 16.68
C PRO A 95 1.34 -15.22 17.87
N LEU A 96 0.85 -14.00 18.05
CA LEU A 96 1.10 -13.19 19.23
C LEU A 96 0.13 -13.59 20.33
N ALA A 97 0.63 -14.10 21.45
CA ALA A 97 -0.18 -14.41 22.64
C ALA A 97 0.21 -13.48 23.80
N ALA A 98 -0.75 -13.10 24.64
CA ALA A 98 -0.47 -12.27 25.82
C ALA A 98 0.47 -12.99 26.81
N LEU A 99 1.60 -12.39 27.16
CA LEU A 99 2.51 -12.92 28.20
C LEU A 99 2.04 -12.56 29.60
N THR A 100 1.17 -11.57 29.73
CA THR A 100 0.57 -11.09 30.97
C THR A 100 -0.90 -10.73 30.75
N ASP A 101 -1.67 -10.62 31.82
CA ASP A 101 -3.01 -10.06 31.75
C ASP A 101 -2.95 -8.56 31.39
N LEU A 102 -3.96 -8.04 30.66
CA LEU A 102 -4.12 -6.62 30.38
C LEU A 102 -5.49 -6.12 30.90
N PRO A 103 -5.51 -5.19 31.85
CA PRO A 103 -4.39 -4.76 32.69
C PRO A 103 -3.87 -5.89 33.62
N PRO A 104 -2.61 -5.83 34.10
CA PRO A 104 -2.00 -6.91 34.90
C PRO A 104 -2.56 -7.02 36.34
N PHE A 105 -3.30 -6.04 36.77
CA PHE A 105 -4.00 -5.95 38.06
C PHE A 105 -5.19 -4.98 37.95
N ASP A 106 -6.09 -5.02 38.93
CA ASP A 106 -7.20 -4.07 38.98
C ASP A 106 -6.67 -2.64 39.10
N THR A 107 -7.16 -1.74 38.22
CA THR A 107 -6.68 -0.36 38.16
C THR A 107 -7.82 0.64 38.22
N SER A 108 -7.53 1.83 38.77
CA SER A 108 -8.48 2.93 38.71
C SER A 108 -8.66 3.44 37.29
N ALA A 109 -9.91 3.55 36.84
CA ALA A 109 -10.23 4.13 35.55
C ALA A 109 -10.17 5.65 35.55
N MET A 110 -10.23 6.30 36.75
CA MET A 110 -10.36 7.73 36.91
C MET A 110 -9.55 8.25 38.10
N ASP A 111 -9.25 9.56 38.08
CA ASP A 111 -8.73 10.25 39.25
C ASP A 111 -9.85 10.50 40.27
N GLY A 112 -9.60 10.17 41.53
CA GLY A 112 -10.66 10.32 42.53
C GLY A 112 -10.31 9.73 43.90
N TRP A 113 -11.25 8.93 44.40
CA TRP A 113 -11.20 8.31 45.71
C TRP A 113 -11.50 6.82 45.61
N ALA A 114 -10.58 6.00 46.03
CA ALA A 114 -10.82 4.60 46.30
C ALA A 114 -11.54 4.47 47.60
N VAL A 115 -12.67 3.77 47.63
CA VAL A 115 -13.54 3.63 48.80
C VAL A 115 -13.82 2.14 49.13
N ALA A 116 -13.87 1.81 50.39
CA ALA A 116 -14.20 0.46 50.89
C ALA A 116 -15.55 0.47 51.61
N GLY A 117 -16.43 -0.47 51.29
CA GLY A 117 -17.73 -0.58 51.89
C GLY A 117 -18.72 0.56 51.66
N PRO A 118 -19.79 0.66 52.44
CA PRO A 118 -20.78 1.73 52.30
C PRO A 118 -20.33 3.04 52.89
N GLY A 119 -20.74 4.18 52.25
CA GLY A 119 -20.46 5.52 52.72
C GLY A 119 -21.44 6.06 53.77
N PRO A 120 -21.17 7.24 54.38
CA PRO A 120 -20.02 8.09 54.11
C PRO A 120 -18.71 7.49 54.64
N TRP A 121 -17.55 7.85 53.99
CA TRP A 121 -16.23 7.26 54.29
C TRP A 121 -15.33 8.23 55.04
N ALA A 122 -14.50 7.73 55.98
CA ALA A 122 -13.48 8.47 56.63
C ALA A 122 -12.31 8.76 55.64
N ILE A 123 -11.94 10.01 55.48
CA ILE A 123 -10.83 10.39 54.61
C ILE A 123 -9.50 10.08 55.31
N ARG A 124 -8.67 9.27 54.63
CA ARG A 124 -7.29 9.06 55.07
C ARG A 124 -6.39 10.14 54.46
N ASP A 125 -5.64 10.80 55.34
CA ASP A 125 -4.70 11.86 54.95
C ASP A 125 -3.33 11.32 54.51
N ASP A 126 -3.30 10.08 53.98
CA ASP A 126 -2.12 9.47 53.36
C ASP A 126 -1.80 10.17 52.00
N GLU A 127 -0.58 9.99 51.49
CA GLU A 127 -0.10 10.63 50.23
C GLU A 127 -0.94 10.29 48.99
N GLY A 128 -1.88 9.37 49.13
CA GLY A 128 -2.69 8.84 48.00
C GLY A 128 -1.98 7.71 47.24
N ILE A 129 -2.73 7.07 46.34
CA ILE A 129 -2.24 5.94 45.55
C ILE A 129 -1.94 6.42 44.15
N LEU A 130 -0.69 6.34 43.76
CA LEU A 130 -0.22 6.75 42.42
C LEU A 130 0.11 5.55 41.55
N ALA A 131 -0.04 5.68 40.23
CA ALA A 131 0.38 4.68 39.27
C ALA A 131 1.91 4.46 39.33
N GLY A 132 2.35 3.21 39.15
CA GLY A 132 3.77 2.85 39.19
C GLY A 132 4.38 2.67 40.60
N HIS A 133 3.62 2.89 41.65
CA HIS A 133 4.06 2.64 43.01
C HIS A 133 3.76 1.21 43.48
N ALA A 134 4.39 0.80 44.60
CA ALA A 134 4.25 -0.54 45.18
C ALA A 134 2.79 -0.86 45.50
N THR A 135 2.53 -2.16 45.73
CA THR A 135 1.18 -2.63 46.07
C THR A 135 0.62 -1.86 47.25
N PRO A 136 -0.52 -1.17 47.09
CA PRO A 136 -1.08 -0.37 48.16
C PRO A 136 -1.57 -1.25 49.33
N THR A 137 -1.50 -0.71 50.54
CA THR A 137 -2.03 -1.36 51.72
C THR A 137 -3.56 -1.49 51.63
N PRO A 138 -4.18 -2.60 52.06
CA PRO A 138 -5.63 -2.72 52.15
C PRO A 138 -6.29 -1.53 52.90
N ILE A 139 -7.47 -1.15 52.45
CA ILE A 139 -8.21 -0.02 53.03
C ILE A 139 -9.33 -0.63 53.88
N PRO A 140 -9.46 -0.26 55.17
CA PRO A 140 -10.56 -0.71 56.02
C PRO A 140 -11.91 -0.27 55.48
N ASP A 141 -12.95 -1.05 55.80
CA ASP A 141 -14.34 -0.71 55.51
C ASP A 141 -14.69 0.67 56.15
N GLY A 142 -15.36 1.50 55.38
CA GLY A 142 -15.71 2.85 55.79
C GLY A 142 -14.62 3.92 55.52
N ASP A 143 -13.49 3.57 54.90
CA ASP A 143 -12.41 4.48 54.57
C ASP A 143 -12.37 4.87 53.11
N ALA A 144 -11.82 6.04 52.83
CA ALA A 144 -11.53 6.59 51.50
C ALA A 144 -10.10 7.11 51.41
N ILE A 145 -9.40 6.79 50.32
CA ILE A 145 -8.06 7.32 50.02
C ILE A 145 -8.02 7.91 48.61
N ARG A 146 -7.23 8.94 48.41
CA ARG A 146 -6.97 9.49 47.05
C ARG A 146 -6.33 8.45 46.16
N ILE A 147 -6.80 8.39 44.91
CA ILE A 147 -6.25 7.47 43.89
C ILE A 147 -6.14 8.16 42.53
N ALA A 148 -5.05 7.93 41.83
CA ALA A 148 -4.83 8.41 40.47
C ALA A 148 -5.27 7.38 39.43
N THR A 149 -5.64 7.84 38.25
CA THR A 149 -5.93 7.01 37.08
C THR A 149 -4.76 6.05 36.81
N GLY A 150 -5.05 4.78 36.53
CA GLY A 150 -4.06 3.73 36.29
C GLY A 150 -3.37 3.19 37.54
N ALA A 151 -3.62 3.77 38.71
CA ALA A 151 -3.08 3.23 39.96
C ALA A 151 -3.72 1.89 40.32
N ARG A 152 -2.93 1.01 40.92
CA ARG A 152 -3.40 -0.31 41.41
C ARG A 152 -4.46 -0.15 42.50
N ILE A 153 -5.56 -0.83 42.35
CA ILE A 153 -6.64 -0.84 43.35
C ILE A 153 -6.17 -1.64 44.57
N PRO A 154 -6.27 -1.11 45.82
CA PRO A 154 -6.06 -1.86 47.03
C PRO A 154 -7.07 -3.03 47.19
N ALA A 155 -6.67 -4.07 47.90
CA ALA A 155 -7.64 -5.09 48.32
C ALA A 155 -8.75 -4.43 49.17
N ASP A 156 -9.95 -4.97 49.11
CA ASP A 156 -11.15 -4.52 49.83
C ASP A 156 -11.78 -3.20 49.33
N VAL A 157 -11.20 -2.52 48.35
CA VAL A 157 -11.85 -1.39 47.66
C VAL A 157 -13.04 -1.88 46.85
N THR A 158 -14.19 -1.26 47.10
CA THR A 158 -15.45 -1.63 46.45
C THR A 158 -15.79 -0.78 45.24
N ALA A 159 -15.27 0.45 45.17
CA ALA A 159 -15.47 1.39 44.03
C ALA A 159 -14.43 2.51 44.00
N VAL A 160 -14.34 3.18 42.88
CA VAL A 160 -13.68 4.49 42.75
C VAL A 160 -14.72 5.56 42.51
N ILE A 161 -14.65 6.67 43.24
CA ILE A 161 -15.51 7.83 43.06
C ILE A 161 -14.68 8.93 42.42
N ARG A 162 -15.08 9.40 41.24
CA ARG A 162 -14.40 10.52 40.56
C ARG A 162 -14.36 11.77 41.42
N SER A 163 -13.28 12.54 41.34
CA SER A 163 -13.11 13.75 42.12
C SER A 163 -14.29 14.73 42.05
N GLU A 164 -14.90 14.89 40.87
CA GLU A 164 -16.06 15.75 40.61
C GLU A 164 -17.38 15.20 41.18
N HIS A 165 -17.43 13.91 41.47
CA HIS A 165 -18.62 13.23 42.04
C HIS A 165 -18.51 13.02 43.55
N ALA A 166 -17.46 13.56 44.18
CA ALA A 166 -17.25 13.48 45.61
C ALA A 166 -17.30 14.87 46.27
N TYR A 167 -17.73 14.92 47.52
CA TYR A 167 -17.61 16.09 48.42
C TYR A 167 -16.83 15.70 49.67
N ALA A 168 -15.68 16.29 49.85
CA ALA A 168 -14.84 16.10 51.04
C ALA A 168 -15.20 17.14 52.10
N ASP A 169 -15.89 16.73 53.16
CA ASP A 169 -16.09 17.53 54.37
C ASP A 169 -14.83 17.46 55.22
N ARG A 170 -13.89 18.38 55.00
CA ARG A 170 -12.62 18.40 55.73
C ARG A 170 -12.77 18.66 57.19
N ALA A 171 -13.84 19.35 57.62
CA ALA A 171 -14.07 19.62 59.04
C ALA A 171 -14.45 18.38 59.82
N LYS A 172 -15.10 17.43 59.20
CA LYS A 172 -15.49 16.15 59.75
C LYS A 172 -14.58 14.99 59.33
N GLY A 173 -13.65 15.20 58.41
CA GLY A 173 -12.82 14.15 57.86
C GLY A 173 -13.62 13.11 57.04
N LEU A 174 -14.74 13.50 56.43
CA LEU A 174 -15.64 12.58 55.73
C LEU A 174 -15.77 12.89 54.26
N LEU A 175 -15.82 11.81 53.46
CA LEU A 175 -16.13 11.85 52.03
C LEU A 175 -17.59 11.50 51.80
N HIS A 176 -18.31 12.33 51.09
CA HIS A 176 -19.71 12.13 50.72
C HIS A 176 -19.82 11.98 49.19
N PRO A 177 -20.56 11.00 48.67
CA PRO A 177 -20.80 10.88 47.25
C PRO A 177 -21.88 11.88 46.83
N ARG A 178 -21.72 12.51 45.66
CA ARG A 178 -22.76 13.37 45.04
C ARG A 178 -23.78 12.55 44.18
N ARG A 179 -23.49 11.29 43.94
CA ARG A 179 -24.31 10.34 43.18
C ARG A 179 -24.22 8.98 43.85
N GLN A 180 -25.16 8.11 43.50
CA GLN A 180 -25.11 6.72 43.93
C GLN A 180 -23.82 6.06 43.46
N VAL A 181 -23.18 5.31 44.34
CA VAL A 181 -21.93 4.57 44.06
C VAL A 181 -22.31 3.08 43.96
N ASN A 182 -21.92 2.48 42.83
CA ASN A 182 -22.15 1.08 42.58
C ASN A 182 -20.85 0.27 42.80
N PRO A 183 -20.93 -0.97 43.32
CA PRO A 183 -19.77 -1.84 43.38
C PRO A 183 -19.11 -2.02 42.02
N GLY A 184 -17.76 -1.96 41.99
CA GLY A 184 -16.97 -2.05 40.74
C GLY A 184 -16.92 -0.76 39.92
N GLN A 185 -17.61 0.30 40.34
CA GLN A 185 -17.66 1.56 39.62
C GLN A 185 -16.24 2.13 39.41
N ASP A 186 -15.91 2.55 38.20
CA ASP A 186 -14.64 3.14 37.77
C ASP A 186 -13.39 2.29 38.15
N ILE A 187 -13.55 0.97 38.30
CA ILE A 187 -12.47 -0.02 38.41
C ILE A 187 -12.35 -0.76 37.08
N ARG A 188 -11.15 -0.81 36.53
CA ARG A 188 -10.80 -1.69 35.39
C ARG A 188 -10.27 -3.01 35.95
N PRO A 189 -11.00 -4.11 35.82
CA PRO A 189 -10.55 -5.39 36.36
C PRO A 189 -9.33 -5.92 35.62
N ARG A 190 -8.50 -6.67 36.32
CA ARG A 190 -7.39 -7.43 35.77
C ARG A 190 -7.87 -8.31 34.61
N GLY A 191 -7.15 -8.29 33.48
CA GLY A 191 -7.46 -9.10 32.31
C GLY A 191 -8.73 -8.67 31.58
N GLN A 192 -9.18 -7.43 31.73
CA GLN A 192 -10.37 -6.92 31.05
C GLN A 192 -10.21 -6.91 29.53
N GLU A 193 -9.02 -6.65 29.02
CA GLU A 193 -8.72 -6.66 27.58
C GLU A 193 -8.33 -8.06 27.10
N CYS A 194 -7.38 -8.69 27.80
CA CYS A 194 -6.97 -10.08 27.52
C CYS A 194 -6.31 -10.72 28.75
N ARG A 195 -6.34 -12.06 28.79
CA ARG A 195 -5.66 -12.84 29.81
C ARG A 195 -4.35 -13.42 29.29
N SER A 196 -3.40 -13.64 30.19
CA SER A 196 -2.15 -14.33 29.88
C SER A 196 -2.41 -15.67 29.17
N GLY A 197 -1.70 -15.90 28.05
CA GLY A 197 -1.85 -17.06 27.17
C GLY A 197 -2.93 -16.93 26.10
N GLU A 198 -3.76 -15.89 26.12
CA GLU A 198 -4.76 -15.63 25.09
C GLU A 198 -4.08 -15.18 23.79
N GLN A 199 -4.50 -15.74 22.65
CA GLN A 199 -3.98 -15.32 21.34
C GLN A 199 -4.60 -13.98 20.96
N LEU A 200 -3.72 -12.98 20.74
CA LEU A 200 -4.10 -11.61 20.34
C LEU A 200 -4.16 -11.44 18.84
N LEU A 201 -3.14 -11.95 18.13
CA LEU A 201 -3.02 -11.83 16.68
C LEU A 201 -2.51 -13.14 16.06
N PRO A 202 -2.95 -13.51 14.85
CA PRO A 202 -2.44 -14.68 14.16
C PRO A 202 -1.05 -14.46 13.56
N ALA A 203 -0.33 -15.53 13.27
CA ALA A 203 0.85 -15.49 12.39
C ALA A 203 0.45 -14.92 11.02
N GLY A 204 1.39 -14.25 10.33
CA GLY A 204 1.11 -13.59 9.05
C GLY A 204 0.56 -12.18 9.19
N THR A 205 0.32 -11.68 10.41
CA THR A 205 -0.10 -10.30 10.67
C THR A 205 1.05 -9.32 10.40
N LEU A 206 0.77 -8.23 9.69
CA LEU A 206 1.72 -7.14 9.48
C LEU A 206 1.94 -6.37 10.79
N VAL A 207 3.20 -6.15 11.17
CA VAL A 207 3.55 -5.37 12.36
C VAL A 207 3.39 -3.87 12.05
N THR A 208 2.25 -3.33 12.48
CA THR A 208 1.92 -1.91 12.44
C THR A 208 2.34 -1.22 13.74
N PRO A 209 2.31 0.13 13.85
CA PRO A 209 2.52 0.82 15.11
C PRO A 209 1.57 0.36 16.23
N ALA A 210 0.31 0.02 15.91
CA ALA A 210 -0.65 -0.51 16.87
C ALA A 210 -0.27 -1.90 17.37
N VAL A 211 0.22 -2.76 16.48
CA VAL A 211 0.73 -4.10 16.84
C VAL A 211 1.95 -3.99 17.74
N LEU A 212 2.86 -3.03 17.51
CA LEU A 212 3.99 -2.76 18.41
C LEU A 212 3.53 -2.37 19.81
N GLY A 213 2.55 -1.47 19.90
CA GLY A 213 1.97 -1.05 21.17
C GLY A 213 1.32 -2.20 21.92
N LEU A 214 0.54 -3.03 21.22
CA LEU A 214 -0.10 -4.21 21.79
C LEU A 214 0.93 -5.25 22.26
N ALA A 215 1.95 -5.52 21.47
CA ALA A 215 3.03 -6.45 21.82
C ALA A 215 3.79 -5.98 23.06
N ALA A 216 4.15 -4.71 23.13
CA ALA A 216 4.80 -4.12 24.32
C ALA A 216 3.91 -4.24 25.56
N ALA A 217 2.62 -3.89 25.45
CA ALA A 217 1.66 -4.01 26.56
C ALA A 217 1.47 -5.47 27.00
N ALA A 218 1.49 -6.41 26.05
CA ALA A 218 1.41 -7.85 26.29
C ALA A 218 2.69 -8.46 26.88
N GLY A 219 3.80 -7.69 27.01
CA GLY A 219 5.04 -8.09 27.70
C GLY A 219 6.19 -8.51 26.80
N TYR A 220 6.15 -8.19 25.51
CA TYR A 220 7.23 -8.52 24.57
C TYR A 220 8.30 -7.42 24.50
N ASP A 221 9.55 -7.81 24.48
CA ASP A 221 10.72 -6.97 24.14
C ASP A 221 11.18 -7.22 22.70
N GLU A 222 10.95 -8.44 22.20
CA GLU A 222 11.31 -8.90 20.87
C GLU A 222 10.15 -9.68 20.24
N LEU A 223 10.05 -9.64 18.91
CA LEU A 223 9.07 -10.43 18.16
C LEU A 223 9.75 -11.41 17.20
N PRO A 224 9.22 -12.64 17.10
CA PRO A 224 9.56 -13.55 16.02
C PRO A 224 8.90 -13.06 14.74
N THR A 225 9.69 -12.58 13.79
CA THR A 225 9.20 -11.98 12.55
C THR A 225 9.80 -12.67 11.33
N ARG A 226 9.17 -12.51 10.19
CA ARG A 226 9.73 -12.84 8.89
C ARG A 226 10.49 -11.64 8.35
N PRO A 227 11.73 -11.82 7.83
CA PRO A 227 12.47 -10.71 7.23
C PRO A 227 11.71 -10.17 6.02
N ARG A 228 11.90 -8.89 5.75
CA ARG A 228 11.37 -8.26 4.55
C ARG A 228 12.05 -8.87 3.32
N PRO A 229 11.31 -9.20 2.24
CA PRO A 229 11.93 -9.63 1.00
C PRO A 229 12.87 -8.56 0.44
N ARG A 230 14.09 -8.94 0.08
CA ARG A 230 15.08 -8.06 -0.54
C ARG A 230 14.83 -8.00 -2.04
N VAL A 231 14.79 -6.79 -2.59
CA VAL A 231 14.47 -6.55 -4.00
C VAL A 231 15.53 -5.69 -4.68
N ASP A 232 16.05 -6.17 -5.80
CA ASP A 232 16.87 -5.41 -6.73
C ASP A 232 16.01 -4.89 -7.89
N VAL A 233 16.21 -3.62 -8.26
CA VAL A 233 15.52 -2.99 -9.38
C VAL A 233 16.52 -2.67 -10.49
N LEU A 234 16.31 -3.23 -11.68
CA LEU A 234 17.10 -3.03 -12.88
C LEU A 234 16.30 -2.22 -13.91
N VAL A 235 16.73 -0.99 -14.17
CA VAL A 235 16.10 -0.07 -15.14
C VAL A 235 16.81 -0.22 -16.47
N LEU A 236 16.11 -0.74 -17.48
CA LEU A 236 16.66 -1.05 -18.80
C LEU A 236 16.25 0.01 -19.82
N GLY A 237 17.16 0.39 -20.71
CA GLY A 237 16.93 1.25 -21.86
C GLY A 237 17.96 2.38 -21.96
N ASP A 238 18.59 2.48 -23.13
CA ASP A 238 19.53 3.55 -23.46
C ASP A 238 18.83 4.89 -23.70
N GLU A 239 17.51 4.86 -24.01
CA GLU A 239 16.70 6.06 -24.25
C GLU A 239 16.36 6.85 -22.98
N LEU A 240 16.70 6.32 -21.78
CA LEU A 240 16.21 6.84 -20.51
C LEU A 240 17.12 7.90 -19.90
N LEU A 241 16.63 9.13 -19.77
CA LEU A 241 17.29 10.23 -19.06
C LEU A 241 17.05 10.16 -17.54
N THR A 242 18.11 10.39 -16.78
CA THR A 242 18.03 10.47 -15.29
C THR A 242 17.61 11.85 -14.80
N ALA A 243 17.88 12.90 -15.59
CA ALA A 243 17.60 14.30 -15.26
C ALA A 243 17.28 15.11 -16.53
N GLY A 244 16.70 16.29 -16.37
CA GLY A 244 16.40 17.21 -17.45
C GLY A 244 15.13 16.89 -18.24
N LEU A 245 14.94 17.62 -19.34
CA LEU A 245 13.80 17.47 -20.24
C LEU A 245 14.15 16.48 -21.37
N PRO A 246 13.15 15.79 -21.94
CA PRO A 246 13.33 14.96 -23.13
C PRO A 246 13.95 15.74 -24.30
N HIS A 247 14.89 15.12 -25.02
CA HIS A 247 15.54 15.67 -26.19
C HIS A 247 16.13 14.56 -27.07
N ASP A 248 16.33 14.80 -28.36
CA ASP A 248 17.02 13.92 -29.31
C ASP A 248 16.56 12.44 -29.31
N GLY A 249 15.25 12.19 -29.08
CA GLY A 249 14.69 10.84 -28.98
C GLY A 249 14.80 10.22 -27.59
N LEU A 250 15.54 10.83 -26.67
CA LEU A 250 15.64 10.39 -25.28
C LEU A 250 14.42 10.84 -24.49
N ILE A 251 13.93 9.98 -23.59
CA ILE A 251 12.77 10.23 -22.73
C ILE A 251 13.16 10.25 -21.25
N ARG A 252 12.36 10.90 -20.43
CA ARG A 252 12.59 10.93 -18.98
C ARG A 252 12.17 9.61 -18.36
N ASP A 253 13.08 8.96 -17.62
CA ASP A 253 12.74 7.79 -16.82
C ASP A 253 11.69 8.15 -15.76
N ALA A 254 10.54 7.50 -15.84
CA ALA A 254 9.45 7.60 -14.88
C ALA A 254 9.38 6.41 -13.92
N LEU A 255 9.88 5.25 -14.34
CA LEU A 255 9.77 4.00 -13.59
C LEU A 255 10.85 3.87 -12.50
N GLY A 256 12.07 4.26 -12.78
CA GLY A 256 13.17 4.21 -11.81
C GLY A 256 12.84 4.92 -10.49
N PRO A 257 12.39 6.18 -10.49
CA PRO A 257 11.99 6.87 -9.28
C PRO A 257 10.71 6.33 -8.64
N MET A 258 9.82 5.64 -9.38
CA MET A 258 8.52 5.17 -8.91
C MET A 258 8.59 3.77 -8.25
N ILE A 259 9.28 2.82 -8.87
CA ILE A 259 9.19 1.40 -8.48
C ILE A 259 9.79 1.14 -7.11
N GLY A 260 10.93 1.73 -6.78
CA GLY A 260 11.56 1.53 -5.47
C GLY A 260 10.66 1.93 -4.30
N PRO A 261 10.12 3.16 -4.25
CA PRO A 261 9.12 3.56 -3.24
C PRO A 261 7.89 2.67 -3.21
N TRP A 262 7.36 2.24 -4.38
CA TRP A 262 6.21 1.34 -4.46
C TRP A 262 6.48 0.00 -3.77
N LEU A 263 7.59 -0.65 -4.12
CA LEU A 263 7.97 -1.93 -3.52
C LEU A 263 8.22 -1.83 -2.01
N ARG A 264 8.78 -0.69 -1.53
CA ARG A 264 8.92 -0.42 -0.09
C ARG A 264 7.56 -0.29 0.60
N ALA A 265 6.60 0.38 -0.03
CA ALA A 265 5.23 0.47 0.49
C ALA A 265 4.55 -0.91 0.55
N LEU A 266 4.89 -1.83 -0.37
CA LEU A 266 4.52 -3.24 -0.31
C LEU A 266 5.31 -4.05 0.73
N GLY A 267 6.20 -3.43 1.49
CA GLY A 267 6.93 -4.06 2.60
C GLY A 267 8.24 -4.73 2.21
N ALA A 268 8.78 -4.46 1.01
CA ALA A 268 10.09 -4.96 0.61
C ALA A 268 11.23 -4.08 1.13
N GLU A 269 12.42 -4.68 1.28
CA GLU A 269 13.69 -3.97 1.39
C GLU A 269 14.28 -3.81 -0.02
N VAL A 270 14.40 -2.57 -0.49
CA VAL A 270 14.74 -2.30 -1.89
C VAL A 270 16.07 -1.57 -1.99
N SER A 271 17.00 -2.15 -2.76
CA SER A 271 18.28 -1.53 -3.10
C SER A 271 18.11 -0.29 -3.98
N ALA A 272 19.16 0.50 -4.14
CA ALA A 272 19.15 1.60 -5.10
C ALA A 272 18.97 1.05 -6.53
N PRO A 273 18.04 1.62 -7.35
CA PRO A 273 17.84 1.16 -8.72
C PRO A 273 19.14 1.23 -9.54
N ARG A 274 19.47 0.13 -10.21
CA ARG A 274 20.62 0.04 -11.12
C ARG A 274 20.16 0.24 -12.54
N ARG A 275 20.86 1.12 -13.27
CA ARG A 275 20.59 1.36 -14.69
C ARG A 275 21.51 0.51 -15.55
N LEU A 276 20.94 -0.09 -16.55
CA LEU A 276 21.64 -0.89 -17.55
C LEU A 276 21.21 -0.40 -18.93
N GLY A 277 22.16 -0.27 -19.82
CA GLY A 277 21.88 -0.07 -21.25
C GLY A 277 21.29 -1.33 -21.89
N ASP A 278 21.05 -1.27 -23.19
CA ASP A 278 20.56 -2.38 -24.00
C ASP A 278 21.69 -3.41 -24.27
N ASP A 279 22.25 -3.94 -23.18
CA ASP A 279 23.36 -4.89 -23.15
C ASP A 279 22.97 -6.19 -22.42
N ALA A 280 22.88 -7.26 -23.19
CA ALA A 280 22.52 -8.58 -22.70
C ALA A 280 23.53 -9.17 -21.69
N GLU A 281 24.82 -8.84 -21.83
CA GLU A 281 25.87 -9.34 -20.91
C GLU A 281 25.81 -8.61 -19.57
N ALA A 282 25.65 -7.28 -19.60
CA ALA A 282 25.46 -6.48 -18.40
C ALA A 282 24.20 -6.90 -17.65
N LEU A 283 23.09 -7.17 -18.35
CA LEU A 283 21.87 -7.70 -17.76
C LEU A 283 22.10 -9.08 -17.14
N GLN A 284 22.77 -10.01 -17.85
CA GLN A 284 23.08 -11.33 -17.33
C GLN A 284 23.92 -11.25 -16.04
N GLN A 285 24.98 -10.44 -16.04
CA GLN A 285 25.82 -10.25 -14.86
C GLN A 285 25.05 -9.66 -13.69
N ALA A 286 24.16 -8.67 -13.96
CA ALA A 286 23.34 -8.07 -12.93
C ALA A 286 22.35 -9.05 -12.31
N VAL A 287 21.74 -9.91 -13.13
CA VAL A 287 20.79 -10.94 -12.68
C VAL A 287 21.49 -12.06 -11.91
N THR A 288 22.57 -12.60 -12.44
CA THR A 288 23.28 -13.74 -11.80
C THR A 288 24.09 -13.33 -10.57
N GLY A 289 24.49 -12.07 -10.47
CA GLY A 289 25.22 -11.53 -9.32
C GLY A 289 24.33 -10.96 -8.20
N SER A 290 23.01 -11.02 -8.35
CA SER A 290 22.07 -10.54 -7.32
C SER A 290 21.90 -11.59 -6.21
N ASP A 291 21.92 -11.14 -4.96
CA ASP A 291 21.59 -11.92 -3.77
C ASP A 291 20.22 -11.54 -3.17
N ALA A 292 19.41 -10.80 -3.93
CA ALA A 292 18.04 -10.44 -3.59
C ALA A 292 17.10 -11.67 -3.64
N ASP A 293 15.95 -11.59 -2.99
CA ASP A 293 14.88 -12.59 -3.09
C ASP A 293 14.07 -12.43 -4.38
N LEU A 294 14.00 -11.17 -4.89
CA LEU A 294 13.31 -10.78 -6.11
C LEU A 294 14.12 -9.75 -6.90
N ILE A 295 14.22 -9.96 -8.20
CA ILE A 295 14.75 -8.98 -9.16
C ILE A 295 13.56 -8.42 -9.95
N VAL A 296 13.47 -7.10 -10.08
CA VAL A 296 12.47 -6.43 -10.92
C VAL A 296 13.16 -5.70 -12.05
N THR A 297 12.83 -6.03 -13.30
CA THR A 297 13.31 -5.29 -14.48
C THR A 297 12.22 -4.36 -15.02
N THR A 298 12.60 -3.24 -15.61
CA THR A 298 11.69 -2.34 -16.33
C THR A 298 12.10 -2.25 -17.77
N GLY A 299 11.18 -2.56 -18.70
CA GLY A 299 11.49 -2.68 -20.11
C GLY A 299 12.10 -4.03 -20.49
N GLY A 300 12.42 -4.21 -21.76
CA GLY A 300 13.09 -5.40 -22.31
C GLY A 300 12.28 -6.69 -22.27
N THR A 301 10.95 -6.64 -22.04
CA THR A 301 10.06 -7.80 -21.91
C THR A 301 9.23 -8.11 -23.16
N ALA A 302 9.24 -7.24 -24.17
CA ALA A 302 8.56 -7.47 -25.42
C ALA A 302 9.42 -8.35 -26.37
N ALA A 303 9.04 -8.47 -27.64
CA ALA A 303 9.76 -9.26 -28.62
C ALA A 303 10.56 -8.38 -29.61
N GLY A 304 11.01 -7.20 -29.17
CA GLY A 304 11.78 -6.26 -29.95
C GLY A 304 13.27 -6.67 -30.06
N PRO A 305 14.03 -6.05 -30.97
CA PRO A 305 15.44 -6.39 -31.21
C PRO A 305 16.36 -6.07 -30.03
N VAL A 306 15.96 -5.17 -29.13
CA VAL A 306 16.69 -4.77 -27.92
C VAL A 306 16.09 -5.36 -26.64
N ASP A 307 15.11 -6.26 -26.75
CA ASP A 307 14.48 -6.94 -25.61
C ASP A 307 15.31 -8.15 -25.18
N HIS A 308 16.21 -7.95 -24.22
CA HIS A 308 17.18 -8.96 -23.82
C HIS A 308 16.74 -9.84 -22.64
N VAL A 309 15.60 -9.56 -21.96
CA VAL A 309 15.19 -10.30 -20.77
C VAL A 309 14.95 -11.79 -21.08
N HIS A 310 14.13 -12.13 -22.09
CA HIS A 310 13.89 -13.52 -22.48
C HIS A 310 15.15 -14.28 -22.92
N PRO A 311 16.00 -13.72 -23.82
CA PRO A 311 17.25 -14.38 -24.18
C PRO A 311 18.20 -14.62 -23.00
N VAL A 312 18.30 -13.67 -22.08
CA VAL A 312 19.15 -13.81 -20.89
C VAL A 312 18.59 -14.91 -19.97
N LEU A 313 17.28 -14.89 -19.67
CA LEU A 313 16.64 -15.93 -18.85
C LEU A 313 16.84 -17.33 -19.44
N ALA A 314 16.67 -17.49 -20.74
CA ALA A 314 16.91 -18.75 -21.42
C ALA A 314 18.40 -19.20 -21.30
N ARG A 315 19.36 -18.27 -21.46
CA ARG A 315 20.79 -18.53 -21.36
C ARG A 315 21.22 -19.00 -19.97
N ILE A 316 20.63 -18.43 -18.91
CA ILE A 316 20.95 -18.81 -17.52
C ILE A 316 20.10 -19.97 -17.01
N GLY A 317 19.26 -20.57 -17.85
CA GLY A 317 18.42 -21.74 -17.51
C GLY A 317 17.32 -21.40 -16.50
N ALA A 318 16.79 -20.18 -16.53
CA ALA A 318 15.67 -19.79 -15.67
C ALA A 318 14.36 -20.45 -16.12
N GLU A 319 13.51 -20.80 -15.16
CA GLU A 319 12.18 -21.33 -15.38
C GLU A 319 11.17 -20.19 -15.53
N LEU A 320 10.52 -20.08 -16.69
CA LEU A 320 9.41 -19.14 -16.89
C LEU A 320 8.14 -19.71 -16.25
N LEU A 321 7.65 -19.06 -15.19
CA LEU A 321 6.42 -19.43 -14.50
C LEU A 321 5.19 -18.74 -15.13
N VAL A 322 5.37 -17.51 -15.62
CA VAL A 322 4.38 -16.75 -16.39
C VAL A 322 5.11 -16.07 -17.54
N ASP A 323 4.63 -16.24 -18.76
CA ASP A 323 5.15 -15.60 -19.97
C ASP A 323 4.00 -14.92 -20.73
N GLY A 324 3.81 -13.64 -20.45
CA GLY A 324 2.67 -12.88 -20.90
C GLY A 324 1.38 -13.15 -20.12
N VAL A 325 0.62 -12.08 -19.87
CA VAL A 325 -0.67 -12.13 -19.14
C VAL A 325 -1.78 -11.54 -20.00
N ALA A 326 -2.95 -12.15 -19.96
CA ALA A 326 -4.15 -11.67 -20.64
C ALA A 326 -4.73 -10.45 -19.90
N VAL A 327 -3.99 -9.33 -19.90
CA VAL A 327 -4.33 -8.08 -19.22
C VAL A 327 -3.99 -6.85 -20.05
N ARG A 328 -4.78 -5.79 -19.93
CA ARG A 328 -4.57 -4.49 -20.58
C ARG A 328 -4.66 -3.34 -19.58
N PRO A 329 -3.64 -2.47 -19.57
CA PRO A 329 -2.32 -2.62 -20.20
C PRO A 329 -1.45 -3.63 -19.45
N GLY A 330 -0.33 -4.10 -20.07
CA GLY A 330 0.67 -4.87 -19.35
C GLY A 330 0.94 -6.28 -19.88
N HIS A 331 0.31 -6.68 -20.99
CA HIS A 331 0.43 -8.01 -21.58
C HIS A 331 1.84 -8.64 -21.56
N PRO A 332 2.96 -7.97 -21.94
CA PRO A 332 4.28 -8.61 -22.01
C PRO A 332 5.03 -8.71 -20.65
N MET A 333 4.34 -8.64 -19.53
CA MET A 333 4.94 -8.93 -18.24
C MET A 333 5.29 -10.42 -18.10
N LEU A 334 6.32 -10.74 -17.32
CA LEU A 334 6.74 -12.11 -17.07
C LEU A 334 7.14 -12.34 -15.60
N LEU A 335 7.07 -13.60 -15.18
CA LEU A 335 7.62 -14.10 -13.91
C LEU A 335 8.51 -15.30 -14.19
N ALA A 336 9.75 -15.26 -13.73
CA ALA A 336 10.69 -16.35 -13.81
C ALA A 336 11.27 -16.70 -12.44
N ARG A 337 11.76 -17.94 -12.29
CA ARG A 337 12.58 -18.39 -11.18
C ARG A 337 13.95 -18.76 -11.70
N LEU A 338 15.01 -18.21 -11.11
CA LEU A 338 16.37 -18.51 -11.52
C LEU A 338 16.76 -19.94 -11.12
N ALA A 339 17.72 -20.51 -11.86
CA ALA A 339 18.17 -21.89 -11.67
C ALA A 339 18.68 -22.14 -10.23
N GLY A 340 18.60 -23.41 -9.78
CA GLY A 340 19.09 -23.81 -8.47
C GLY A 340 18.22 -23.35 -7.29
N GLY A 341 16.97 -22.97 -7.51
CA GLY A 341 16.12 -22.39 -6.46
C GLY A 341 16.51 -20.96 -6.08
N GLY A 342 17.15 -20.25 -7.00
CA GLY A 342 17.59 -18.85 -6.87
C GLY A 342 16.44 -17.85 -6.81
N PRO A 343 16.76 -16.54 -6.84
CA PRO A 343 15.76 -15.48 -6.75
C PRO A 343 14.71 -15.57 -7.86
N TYR A 344 13.57 -14.92 -7.63
CA TYR A 344 12.59 -14.68 -8.67
C TYR A 344 12.95 -13.46 -9.49
N LEU A 345 12.48 -13.41 -10.73
CA LEU A 345 12.56 -12.22 -11.58
C LEU A 345 11.16 -11.89 -12.10
N VAL A 346 10.74 -10.64 -11.88
CA VAL A 346 9.54 -10.04 -12.48
C VAL A 346 9.97 -9.05 -13.53
N GLY A 347 9.66 -9.34 -14.79
CA GLY A 347 9.86 -8.43 -15.92
C GLY A 347 8.65 -7.54 -16.12
N LEU A 348 8.82 -6.23 -15.96
CA LEU A 348 7.77 -5.22 -16.16
C LEU A 348 7.92 -4.56 -17.52
N PRO A 349 6.80 -4.28 -18.23
CA PRO A 349 6.85 -3.46 -19.46
C PRO A 349 7.42 -2.06 -19.22
N GLY A 350 8.04 -1.47 -20.24
CA GLY A 350 8.58 -0.09 -20.17
C GLY A 350 7.50 1.00 -20.08
N ASN A 351 6.27 0.75 -20.54
CA ASN A 351 5.15 1.70 -20.44
C ASN A 351 4.65 1.83 -18.99
N PRO A 352 4.54 3.05 -18.42
CA PRO A 352 4.30 3.25 -17.00
C PRO A 352 3.04 2.58 -16.41
N LEU A 353 1.86 2.77 -16.99
CA LEU A 353 0.65 2.09 -16.48
C LEU A 353 0.72 0.57 -16.69
N ALA A 354 1.39 0.11 -17.75
CA ALA A 354 1.63 -1.30 -17.98
C ALA A 354 2.57 -1.90 -16.92
N ALA A 355 3.60 -1.16 -16.50
CA ALA A 355 4.47 -1.56 -15.39
C ALA A 355 3.71 -1.63 -14.06
N VAL A 356 2.83 -0.67 -13.77
CA VAL A 356 1.94 -0.71 -12.60
C VAL A 356 1.05 -1.94 -12.64
N SER A 357 0.47 -2.26 -13.80
CA SER A 357 -0.31 -3.50 -13.95
C SER A 357 0.52 -4.74 -13.62
N GLY A 358 1.80 -4.78 -14.04
CA GLY A 358 2.73 -5.86 -13.71
C GLY A 358 3.09 -5.93 -12.23
N LEU A 359 3.30 -4.79 -11.58
CA LEU A 359 3.53 -4.71 -10.14
C LEU A 359 2.36 -5.34 -9.37
N LEU A 360 1.13 -4.94 -9.67
CA LEU A 360 -0.07 -5.44 -8.98
C LEU A 360 -0.43 -6.88 -9.37
N THR A 361 -0.07 -7.32 -10.59
CA THR A 361 -0.39 -8.67 -11.06
C THR A 361 0.62 -9.71 -10.58
N LEU A 362 1.91 -9.42 -10.60
CA LEU A 362 2.98 -10.39 -10.34
C LEU A 362 3.80 -10.06 -9.09
N ALA A 363 4.30 -8.82 -8.96
CA ALA A 363 5.23 -8.49 -7.88
C ALA A 363 4.55 -8.46 -6.50
N GLU A 364 3.39 -7.83 -6.37
CA GLU A 364 2.65 -7.74 -5.11
C GLU A 364 2.27 -9.10 -4.53
N PRO A 365 1.59 -10.01 -5.27
CA PRO A 365 1.23 -11.32 -4.71
C PRO A 365 2.45 -12.20 -4.46
N LEU A 366 3.53 -12.08 -5.24
CA LEU A 366 4.79 -12.75 -4.99
C LEU A 366 5.44 -12.27 -3.68
N LEU A 367 5.55 -10.96 -3.49
CA LEU A 367 6.08 -10.35 -2.27
C LEU A 367 5.26 -10.71 -1.04
N GLY A 368 3.93 -10.71 -1.16
CA GLY A 368 3.03 -11.19 -0.11
C GLY A 368 3.35 -12.63 0.30
N GLY A 369 3.56 -13.51 -0.69
CA GLY A 369 3.97 -14.90 -0.47
C GLY A 369 5.35 -15.01 0.20
N LEU A 370 6.37 -14.30 -0.30
CA LEU A 370 7.74 -14.29 0.27
C LEU A 370 7.76 -13.76 1.71
N ALA A 371 7.02 -12.69 1.99
CA ALA A 371 6.87 -12.13 3.33
C ALA A 371 6.00 -13.01 4.24
N GLY A 372 5.27 -13.99 3.67
CA GLY A 372 4.34 -14.84 4.42
C GLY A 372 3.15 -14.09 4.98
N ARG A 373 2.68 -13.07 4.28
CA ARG A 373 1.44 -12.37 4.61
C ARG A 373 0.24 -13.29 4.41
N THR A 374 -0.74 -13.15 5.26
CA THR A 374 -2.06 -13.75 5.03
C THR A 374 -2.70 -13.07 3.83
N PRO A 375 -3.18 -13.82 2.82
CA PRO A 375 -3.92 -13.22 1.73
C PRO A 375 -5.17 -12.50 2.27
N GLU A 376 -5.41 -11.31 1.77
CA GLU A 376 -6.66 -10.59 2.03
C GLU A 376 -7.72 -11.01 1.01
N ASP A 377 -8.98 -11.00 1.43
CA ASP A 377 -10.10 -11.24 0.52
C ASP A 377 -10.22 -10.08 -0.49
N ALA A 378 -10.63 -10.42 -1.71
CA ALA A 378 -10.81 -9.43 -2.76
C ALA A 378 -11.90 -8.42 -2.37
N TYR A 379 -11.53 -7.16 -2.26
CA TYR A 379 -12.47 -6.07 -2.00
C TYR A 379 -13.22 -5.70 -3.29
N ARG A 380 -14.56 -5.64 -3.23
CA ARG A 380 -15.41 -5.36 -4.39
C ARG A 380 -16.29 -4.15 -4.15
N VAL A 381 -16.40 -3.28 -5.16
CA VAL A 381 -17.19 -2.04 -5.11
C VAL A 381 -17.89 -1.83 -6.44
N ALA A 382 -19.09 -1.25 -6.39
CA ALA A 382 -19.86 -0.91 -7.58
C ALA A 382 -19.19 0.22 -8.39
N VAL A 383 -19.09 0.07 -9.71
CA VAL A 383 -18.66 1.17 -10.59
C VAL A 383 -19.82 2.13 -10.85
N ARG A 384 -19.57 3.45 -10.82
CA ARG A 384 -20.60 4.45 -11.10
C ARG A 384 -20.97 4.50 -12.59
N ASP A 385 -19.98 4.41 -13.47
CA ASP A 385 -20.16 4.62 -14.91
C ASP A 385 -19.81 3.32 -15.65
N ASP A 386 -20.37 3.13 -16.86
CA ASP A 386 -20.01 2.00 -17.73
C ASP A 386 -18.50 2.03 -18.03
N VAL A 387 -17.82 0.88 -17.95
CA VAL A 387 -16.41 0.73 -18.32
C VAL A 387 -16.28 -0.23 -19.48
N HIS A 388 -15.77 0.28 -20.59
CA HIS A 388 -15.50 -0.56 -21.77
C HIS A 388 -14.38 -1.54 -21.47
N GLY A 389 -14.62 -2.82 -21.72
CA GLY A 389 -13.65 -3.89 -21.61
C GLY A 389 -12.80 -4.07 -22.87
N HIS A 390 -11.84 -4.98 -22.78
CA HIS A 390 -11.18 -5.58 -23.93
C HIS A 390 -11.95 -6.87 -24.34
N PRO A 391 -12.01 -7.25 -25.61
CA PRO A 391 -12.78 -8.43 -26.02
C PRO A 391 -12.35 -9.75 -25.34
N HIS A 392 -11.05 -9.89 -25.03
CA HIS A 392 -10.48 -11.14 -24.56
C HIS A 392 -9.65 -11.02 -23.28
N ASP A 393 -9.17 -9.81 -22.94
CA ASP A 393 -8.24 -9.58 -21.84
C ASP A 393 -8.93 -8.81 -20.70
N THR A 394 -8.55 -9.09 -19.48
CA THR A 394 -8.90 -8.27 -18.32
C THR A 394 -8.33 -6.86 -18.49
N ARG A 395 -9.06 -5.82 -18.07
CA ARG A 395 -8.55 -4.44 -18.03
C ARG A 395 -8.35 -3.97 -16.59
N LEU A 396 -7.20 -3.35 -16.34
CA LEU A 396 -6.94 -2.62 -15.10
C LEU A 396 -7.13 -1.12 -15.36
N VAL A 397 -8.12 -0.53 -14.67
CA VAL A 397 -8.56 0.84 -14.92
C VAL A 397 -8.41 1.66 -13.63
N PRO A 398 -7.61 2.76 -13.63
CA PRO A 398 -7.49 3.64 -12.47
C PRO A 398 -8.85 4.21 -12.05
N VAL A 399 -9.16 4.15 -10.75
CA VAL A 399 -10.42 4.59 -10.16
C VAL A 399 -10.20 5.43 -8.91
N VAL A 400 -11.21 6.22 -8.55
CA VAL A 400 -11.30 6.93 -7.27
C VAL A 400 -12.54 6.49 -6.52
N HIS A 401 -12.42 6.30 -5.21
CA HIS A 401 -13.54 6.02 -4.33
C HIS A 401 -14.40 7.27 -4.10
N ARG A 402 -15.71 7.08 -4.00
CA ARG A 402 -16.68 8.13 -3.64
C ARG A 402 -17.66 7.57 -2.62
N ALA A 403 -17.73 8.23 -1.47
CA ALA A 403 -18.71 7.92 -0.45
C ALA A 403 -20.13 8.30 -0.90
N ALA A 404 -21.10 7.57 -0.42
CA ALA A 404 -22.51 7.88 -0.60
C ALA A 404 -22.81 9.35 -0.19
N GLY A 405 -23.39 10.12 -1.12
CA GLY A 405 -23.81 11.51 -0.85
C GLY A 405 -22.82 12.62 -1.23
N THR A 406 -21.59 12.32 -1.70
CA THR A 406 -20.69 13.35 -2.21
C THR A 406 -20.92 13.60 -3.71
N HIS A 407 -21.69 14.62 -4.03
CA HIS A 407 -21.70 15.18 -5.39
C HIS A 407 -20.43 16.00 -5.59
N GLY A 408 -19.43 15.43 -6.26
CA GLY A 408 -18.26 16.20 -6.72
C GLY A 408 -18.67 17.22 -7.80
N PRO A 409 -17.96 18.35 -7.96
CA PRO A 409 -18.24 19.32 -9.01
C PRO A 409 -18.11 18.63 -10.38
N ALA A 410 -19.18 18.77 -11.19
CA ALA A 410 -19.18 18.32 -12.58
C ALA A 410 -18.12 19.08 -13.37
N THR A 411 -17.05 18.41 -13.78
CA THR A 411 -16.06 18.94 -14.72
C THR A 411 -16.59 18.74 -16.15
N GLY A 412 -17.51 19.63 -16.56
CA GLY A 412 -17.94 19.78 -17.95
C GLY A 412 -17.82 21.25 -18.34
N PRO A 413 -17.54 21.60 -19.62
CA PRO A 413 -17.47 22.98 -20.06
C PRO A 413 -18.82 23.68 -19.90
N ALA A 414 -18.78 24.91 -19.38
CA ALA A 414 -19.92 25.74 -19.13
C ALA A 414 -20.76 25.94 -20.41
N SER A 415 -21.98 25.42 -20.43
CA SER A 415 -23.02 25.80 -21.36
C SER A 415 -24.02 26.70 -20.63
N SER A 416 -24.42 27.76 -21.33
CA SER A 416 -25.19 28.95 -20.97
C SER A 416 -26.47 28.70 -20.18
N PRO A 417 -26.98 29.70 -19.40
CA PRO A 417 -28.16 29.55 -18.56
C PRO A 417 -29.44 29.66 -19.37
N GLY A 418 -30.27 28.64 -19.30
CA GLY A 418 -31.58 28.61 -19.89
C GLY A 418 -32.56 27.78 -19.08
N SER A 419 -33.52 28.50 -18.48
CA SER A 419 -34.81 28.07 -17.98
C SER A 419 -34.88 26.99 -16.90
N ALA A 420 -35.19 27.43 -15.71
CA ALA A 420 -35.64 26.64 -14.57
C ALA A 420 -37.02 26.02 -14.81
N THR A 421 -37.08 24.68 -14.76
CA THR A 421 -38.33 23.98 -14.40
C THR A 421 -38.03 23.09 -13.20
N ARG A 422 -38.65 23.46 -12.07
CA ARG A 422 -38.71 22.63 -10.86
C ARG A 422 -39.32 21.28 -11.21
N ARG A 423 -38.58 20.22 -10.96
CA ARG A 423 -39.14 18.87 -10.75
C ARG A 423 -38.85 18.45 -9.32
N ASP A 424 -39.91 18.44 -8.52
CA ASP A 424 -39.96 17.74 -7.24
C ASP A 424 -39.78 16.24 -7.53
N SER A 425 -38.67 15.67 -7.03
CA SER A 425 -38.56 14.22 -6.83
C SER A 425 -38.02 14.01 -5.43
N LYS A 426 -38.93 13.72 -4.49
CA LYS A 426 -38.60 12.97 -3.27
C LYS A 426 -38.06 11.61 -3.69
N GLY A 427 -36.75 11.44 -3.60
CA GLY A 427 -36.04 10.17 -3.70
C GLY A 427 -35.11 10.07 -2.48
N THR A 428 -35.59 9.41 -1.43
CA THR A 428 -34.78 8.88 -0.34
C THR A 428 -33.94 7.74 -0.90
N GLY A 429 -32.82 8.06 -1.53
CA GLY A 429 -31.82 7.10 -1.95
C GLY A 429 -30.51 7.48 -1.28
N GLY A 430 -30.17 6.85 -0.15
CA GLY A 430 -28.80 6.77 0.32
C GLY A 430 -28.03 6.02 -0.76
N GLY A 431 -27.22 6.71 -1.57
CA GLY A 431 -26.37 6.08 -2.57
C GLY A 431 -25.34 5.20 -1.86
N ALA A 432 -25.09 4.00 -2.34
CA ALA A 432 -24.01 3.15 -1.87
C ALA A 432 -22.65 3.74 -2.27
N ASP A 433 -21.60 3.39 -1.54
CA ASP A 433 -20.22 3.70 -1.91
C ASP A 433 -19.91 3.12 -3.30
N HIS A 434 -19.18 3.88 -4.11
CA HIS A 434 -18.88 3.50 -5.49
C HIS A 434 -17.52 4.01 -5.93
N VAL A 435 -17.00 3.43 -7.02
CA VAL A 435 -15.77 3.91 -7.67
C VAL A 435 -16.09 4.60 -8.99
N VAL A 436 -15.27 5.60 -9.32
CA VAL A 436 -15.38 6.38 -10.55
C VAL A 436 -14.15 6.14 -11.40
N PRO A 437 -14.30 5.61 -12.63
CA PRO A 437 -13.18 5.41 -13.54
C PRO A 437 -12.54 6.73 -13.99
N LEU A 438 -11.21 6.74 -14.10
CA LEU A 438 -10.44 7.89 -14.58
C LEU A 438 -10.15 7.79 -16.08
N HIS A 439 -10.12 8.93 -16.77
CA HIS A 439 -9.96 8.99 -18.22
C HIS A 439 -8.53 8.67 -18.71
N TYR A 440 -7.49 8.92 -17.89
CA TYR A 440 -6.09 8.72 -18.27
C TYR A 440 -5.65 7.29 -17.96
N ASN A 441 -6.04 6.33 -18.81
CA ASN A 441 -5.84 4.89 -18.60
C ASN A 441 -5.13 4.17 -19.78
N GLY A 442 -4.46 4.91 -20.66
CA GLY A 442 -3.59 4.33 -21.70
C GLY A 442 -2.28 3.77 -21.12
N PRO A 443 -1.61 2.83 -21.80
CA PRO A 443 -0.45 2.11 -21.28
C PRO A 443 0.71 3.00 -20.81
N ALA A 444 0.96 4.12 -21.50
CA ALA A 444 2.02 5.07 -21.16
C ALA A 444 1.59 6.20 -20.21
N MET A 445 0.35 6.16 -19.68
CA MET A 445 -0.22 7.26 -18.91
C MET A 445 -0.03 7.04 -17.40
N LEU A 446 0.56 8.02 -16.72
CA LEU A 446 0.69 8.05 -15.25
C LEU A 446 -0.32 8.96 -14.55
N ARG A 447 -0.92 9.92 -15.29
CA ARG A 447 -1.82 10.90 -14.70
C ARG A 447 -3.03 10.25 -14.02
N GLY A 448 -3.56 9.17 -14.60
CA GLY A 448 -4.65 8.39 -13.99
C GLY A 448 -4.22 7.74 -12.68
N VAL A 449 -3.09 7.03 -12.68
CA VAL A 449 -2.55 6.35 -11.49
C VAL A 449 -2.21 7.34 -10.37
N ALA A 450 -1.61 8.48 -10.73
CA ALA A 450 -1.23 9.50 -9.74
C ALA A 450 -2.45 10.14 -9.02
N ALA A 451 -3.64 10.06 -9.62
CA ALA A 451 -4.89 10.58 -9.07
C ALA A 451 -5.82 9.49 -8.54
N ALA A 452 -5.44 8.22 -8.67
CA ALA A 452 -6.27 7.07 -8.31
C ALA A 452 -6.08 6.65 -6.86
N ASP A 453 -7.13 6.07 -6.29
CA ASP A 453 -7.09 5.33 -5.03
C ASP A 453 -6.79 3.84 -5.27
N GLY A 454 -7.17 3.31 -6.43
CA GLY A 454 -6.98 1.92 -6.82
C GLY A 454 -7.13 1.69 -8.31
N LEU A 455 -7.01 0.42 -8.73
CA LEU A 455 -7.33 -0.04 -10.08
C LEU A 455 -8.50 -1.02 -10.03
N ALA A 456 -9.55 -0.73 -10.79
CA ALA A 456 -10.66 -1.65 -11.00
C ALA A 456 -10.27 -2.77 -11.96
N VAL A 457 -10.60 -4.01 -11.58
CA VAL A 457 -10.43 -5.20 -12.41
C VAL A 457 -11.68 -5.37 -13.25
N VAL A 458 -11.57 -5.07 -14.55
CA VAL A 458 -12.68 -5.12 -15.51
C VAL A 458 -12.53 -6.35 -16.40
N GLU A 459 -13.49 -7.25 -16.28
CA GLU A 459 -13.53 -8.50 -17.04
C GLU A 459 -13.64 -8.24 -18.56
N PRO A 460 -13.27 -9.25 -19.41
CA PRO A 460 -13.49 -9.17 -20.85
C PRO A 460 -14.94 -8.79 -21.19
N GLY A 461 -15.11 -7.89 -22.16
CA GLY A 461 -16.41 -7.33 -22.55
C GLY A 461 -16.80 -6.07 -21.79
N GLY A 462 -16.19 -5.78 -20.63
CA GLY A 462 -16.49 -4.60 -19.85
C GLY A 462 -17.57 -4.80 -18.79
N VAL A 463 -17.86 -3.72 -18.05
CA VAL A 463 -18.85 -3.73 -16.97
C VAL A 463 -19.79 -2.53 -17.08
N ARG A 464 -21.04 -2.72 -16.67
CA ARG A 464 -22.05 -1.67 -16.63
C ARG A 464 -22.06 -0.96 -15.29
N SER A 465 -22.57 0.26 -15.30
CA SER A 465 -22.85 1.03 -14.08
C SER A 465 -23.61 0.16 -13.05
N GLY A 466 -23.20 0.26 -11.79
CA GLY A 466 -23.74 -0.53 -10.67
C GLY A 466 -23.17 -1.94 -10.52
N THR A 467 -22.33 -2.40 -11.44
CA THR A 467 -21.66 -3.71 -11.31
C THR A 467 -20.53 -3.62 -10.28
N GLU A 468 -20.47 -4.56 -9.35
CA GLU A 468 -19.35 -4.72 -8.42
C GLU A 468 -18.13 -5.33 -9.12
N VAL A 469 -16.99 -4.66 -8.99
CA VAL A 469 -15.68 -5.09 -9.50
C VAL A 469 -14.67 -5.21 -8.37
N GLU A 470 -13.70 -6.09 -8.52
CA GLU A 470 -12.55 -6.15 -7.62
C GLU A 470 -11.72 -4.86 -7.75
N ILE A 471 -11.27 -4.32 -6.63
CA ILE A 471 -10.36 -3.17 -6.59
C ILE A 471 -9.02 -3.62 -6.06
N LEU A 472 -7.98 -3.26 -6.79
CA LEU A 472 -6.59 -3.37 -6.35
C LEU A 472 -6.19 -2.02 -5.76
N ASP A 473 -6.14 -1.92 -4.45
CA ASP A 473 -5.78 -0.67 -3.77
C ASP A 473 -4.32 -0.30 -4.03
N LEU A 474 -4.06 1.01 -4.14
CA LEU A 474 -2.70 1.50 -4.20
C LEU A 474 -2.12 1.58 -2.77
N PRO A 475 -0.82 1.29 -2.57
CA PRO A 475 -0.24 1.20 -1.23
C PRO A 475 -0.31 2.47 -0.37
N TRP A 476 -0.63 3.61 -0.99
CA TRP A 476 -0.80 4.92 -0.34
C TRP A 476 -2.22 5.45 -0.39
N ALA A 477 -3.16 4.66 -0.92
CA ALA A 477 -4.57 5.05 -0.92
C ALA A 477 -5.05 5.20 0.53
N PRO A 478 -5.92 6.20 0.82
CA PRO A 478 -6.59 6.25 2.11
C PRO A 478 -7.35 4.93 2.29
N ALA A 479 -7.22 4.33 3.47
CA ALA A 479 -7.95 3.11 3.81
C ALA A 479 -9.42 3.29 3.44
N THR A 480 -9.96 2.32 2.71
CA THR A 480 -11.38 2.27 2.34
C THR A 480 -12.27 2.55 3.55
N PRO A 481 -13.41 3.23 3.38
CA PRO A 481 -14.34 3.49 4.49
C PRO A 481 -14.63 2.18 5.22
N TRP A 482 -14.38 2.16 6.53
CA TRP A 482 -14.60 1.01 7.40
C TRP A 482 -16.05 0.53 7.24
N THR A 483 -16.25 -0.67 6.76
CA THR A 483 -17.54 -1.34 6.89
C THR A 483 -17.69 -1.76 8.35
N GLU A 484 -18.84 -1.48 8.96
CA GLU A 484 -19.14 -1.72 10.40
C GLU A 484 -18.95 -3.17 10.88
N GLY A 485 -18.48 -4.09 10.05
CA GLY A 485 -18.28 -5.50 10.35
C GLY A 485 -16.94 -5.89 10.97
N CYS A 486 -15.98 -4.98 11.13
CA CYS A 486 -14.63 -5.34 11.60
C CYS A 486 -14.43 -5.32 13.13
N PHE A 487 -15.49 -5.08 13.92
CA PHE A 487 -15.43 -5.04 15.39
C PHE A 487 -16.59 -5.79 16.03
N THR A 488 -16.79 -7.04 15.68
CA THR A 488 -17.66 -7.95 16.47
C THR A 488 -16.88 -9.15 16.95
#